data_188663bc15d0371ee33f2325a150a506
#
_entry.id   188663bc15d0371ee33f2325a150a506
#
_cell.length_a   1.000
_cell.length_b   1.000
_cell.length_c   1.000
_cell.angle_alpha   90.00
_cell.angle_beta   90.00
_cell.angle_gamma   90.00
#
_symmetry.space_group_name_H-M   'P 1'
#
loop_
_entity.id
_entity.type
_entity.pdbx_description
1 polymer ?
#
loop_
_entity_poly.entity_id
_entity_poly.type
_entity_poly.pdbx_seq_one_letter_code
_entity_poly.pdbx_strand_id
1 'polypeptide(L)'
;PELDLIRFYTFTETNNMPALLEYGDGEIPDQFESLRGFSPYQAIRDGVAYPAVMLTQGDLDTRVPPLQARKVAARLQAATSSGLPVIMRYHPYAGHAASRGLPMSERIEFVAAEATFLLTQTGLTAPGAES
;
A
#
# COMPACT_ATOMS: atom_id res chain seq x y z
N PRO A 1 -1.66 3.35 -2.42
CA PRO A 1 -1.44 4.28 -1.31
C PRO A 1 -0.08 4.99 -1.42
N GLU A 2 0.01 6.23 -0.95
CA GLU A 2 1.25 6.99 -0.83
C GLU A 2 1.97 6.55 0.44
N LEU A 3 3.13 5.93 0.29
CA LEU A 3 3.82 5.25 1.38
C LEU A 3 5.28 5.67 1.56
N ASP A 4 5.94 6.18 0.52
CA ASP A 4 7.25 6.82 0.57
C ASP A 4 7.09 8.29 0.17
N LEU A 5 6.84 9.14 1.15
CA LEU A 5 6.54 10.55 0.90
C LEU A 5 7.77 11.34 0.47
N ILE A 6 8.98 10.90 0.83
CA ILE A 6 10.21 11.58 0.43
C ILE A 6 10.41 11.48 -1.09
N ARG A 7 10.07 10.32 -1.67
CA ARG A 7 10.29 10.06 -3.10
C ARG A 7 9.01 10.03 -3.93
N PHE A 8 7.89 10.38 -3.34
CA PHE A 8 6.61 10.33 -4.03
C PHE A 8 6.64 11.13 -5.34
N TYR A 9 7.16 12.34 -5.30
CA TYR A 9 7.20 13.25 -6.45
C TYR A 9 8.20 12.86 -7.53
N THR A 10 9.26 12.16 -7.15
CA THR A 10 10.30 11.74 -8.10
C THR A 10 9.81 10.68 -9.10
N PHE A 11 8.80 9.91 -8.72
CA PHE A 11 8.33 8.74 -9.47
C PHE A 11 6.89 8.84 -9.97
N THR A 12 6.24 9.99 -9.82
CA THR A 12 4.89 10.20 -10.37
C THR A 12 4.97 10.83 -11.75
N GLU A 13 4.23 10.26 -12.70
CA GLU A 13 4.10 10.82 -14.05
C GLU A 13 3.16 12.01 -14.10
N THR A 14 2.34 12.20 -13.08
CA THR A 14 1.42 13.32 -12.95
C THR A 14 2.06 14.50 -12.24
N ASN A 15 1.74 15.72 -12.68
CA ASN A 15 2.17 16.93 -11.98
C ASN A 15 1.51 17.02 -10.59
N ASN A 16 2.26 16.64 -9.55
CA ASN A 16 1.79 16.64 -8.16
C ASN A 16 2.08 17.95 -7.42
N MET A 17 2.10 19.09 -8.13
CA MET A 17 2.25 20.40 -7.49
C MET A 17 1.30 20.64 -6.30
N PRO A 18 0.01 20.23 -6.34
CA PRO A 18 -0.84 20.35 -5.16
C PRO A 18 -0.30 19.59 -3.94
N ALA A 19 0.24 18.39 -4.14
CA ALA A 19 0.78 17.59 -3.05
C ALA A 19 2.12 18.16 -2.53
N LEU A 20 2.97 18.72 -3.39
CA LEU A 20 4.17 19.46 -2.97
C LEU A 20 3.82 20.67 -2.08
N LEU A 21 2.76 21.39 -2.44
CA LEU A 21 2.30 22.52 -1.64
C LEU A 21 1.67 22.11 -0.31
N GLU A 22 1.07 20.92 -0.26
CA GLU A 22 0.40 20.41 0.94
C GLU A 22 1.36 19.70 1.89
N TYR A 23 2.22 18.82 1.39
CA TYR A 23 3.08 17.97 2.22
C TYR A 23 4.52 18.47 2.32
N GLY A 24 4.98 19.23 1.35
CA GLY A 24 6.34 19.74 1.26
C GLY A 24 7.21 19.02 0.22
N ASP A 25 8.41 19.56 0.02
CA ASP A 25 9.39 19.10 -0.95
C ASP A 25 10.55 18.36 -0.25
N GLY A 26 10.77 17.11 -0.61
CA GLY A 26 11.87 16.29 -0.07
C GLY A 26 13.27 16.75 -0.48
N GLU A 27 13.40 17.70 -1.41
CA GLU A 27 14.69 18.29 -1.79
C GLU A 27 15.06 19.49 -0.91
N ILE A 28 14.10 20.02 -0.13
CA ILE A 28 14.33 21.11 0.82
C ILE A 28 14.65 20.50 2.19
N PRO A 29 15.84 20.76 2.81
CA PRO A 29 16.29 20.07 4.01
C PRO A 29 15.29 20.07 5.17
N ASP A 30 14.70 21.20 5.51
CA ASP A 30 13.75 21.29 6.62
C ASP A 30 12.43 20.54 6.33
N GLN A 31 12.00 20.55 5.07
CA GLN A 31 10.80 19.83 4.63
C GLN A 31 11.08 18.33 4.51
N PHE A 32 12.29 17.94 4.11
CA PHE A 32 12.73 16.55 4.10
C PHE A 32 12.63 15.91 5.49
N GLU A 33 13.13 16.57 6.53
CA GLU A 33 13.06 16.04 7.90
C GLU A 33 11.60 15.94 8.37
N SER A 34 10.76 16.89 8.01
CA SER A 34 9.32 16.83 8.27
C SER A 34 8.68 15.62 7.58
N LEU A 35 8.89 15.46 6.27
CA LEU A 35 8.37 14.33 5.49
C LEU A 35 8.85 12.98 6.04
N ARG A 36 10.13 12.90 6.41
CA ARG A 36 10.73 11.70 7.01
C ARG A 36 10.04 11.31 8.31
N GLY A 37 9.60 12.30 9.10
CA GLY A 37 8.96 12.09 10.40
C GLY A 37 7.62 11.36 10.31
N PHE A 38 6.88 11.50 9.20
CA PHE A 38 5.57 10.87 9.02
C PHE A 38 5.44 9.96 7.80
N SER A 39 6.52 9.76 7.04
CA SER A 39 6.52 8.86 5.88
C SER A 39 6.48 7.38 6.31
N PRO A 40 5.44 6.61 5.92
CA PRO A 40 5.28 5.22 6.36
C PRO A 40 6.48 4.33 6.05
N TYR A 41 7.06 4.45 4.86
CA TYR A 41 8.21 3.64 4.46
C TYR A 41 9.42 3.84 5.38
N GLN A 42 9.73 5.08 5.74
CA GLN A 42 10.85 5.42 6.62
C GLN A 42 10.58 5.06 8.09
N ALA A 43 9.32 4.93 8.47
CA ALA A 43 8.93 4.53 9.83
C ALA A 43 9.06 3.02 10.10
N ILE A 44 9.23 2.18 9.07
CA ILE A 44 9.37 0.73 9.24
C ILE A 44 10.72 0.40 9.89
N ARG A 45 10.67 -0.29 11.04
CA ARG A 45 11.84 -0.69 11.83
C ARG A 45 12.00 -2.21 11.85
N ASP A 46 13.24 -2.69 11.85
CA ASP A 46 13.54 -4.11 11.95
C ASP A 46 13.17 -4.68 13.32
N GLY A 47 12.72 -5.92 13.34
CA GLY A 47 12.41 -6.66 14.56
C GLY A 47 11.08 -6.28 15.23
N VAL A 48 10.31 -5.37 14.66
CA VAL A 48 8.97 -5.03 15.16
C VAL A 48 7.98 -6.11 14.72
N ALA A 49 7.11 -6.54 15.62
CA ALA A 49 6.02 -7.46 15.31
C ALA A 49 4.87 -6.71 14.64
N TYR A 50 4.98 -6.51 13.32
CA TYR A 50 3.92 -5.87 12.55
C TYR A 50 2.70 -6.79 12.41
N PRO A 51 1.49 -6.24 12.33
CA PRO A 51 0.28 -7.03 12.06
C PRO A 51 0.34 -7.67 10.67
N ALA A 52 -0.62 -8.53 10.38
CA ALA A 52 -0.86 -8.98 9.01
C ALA A 52 -1.19 -7.78 8.11
N VAL A 53 -0.55 -7.68 6.97
CA VAL A 53 -0.71 -6.55 6.04
C VAL A 53 -1.01 -7.07 4.64
N MET A 54 -2.06 -6.54 4.04
CA MET A 54 -2.36 -6.73 2.63
C MET A 54 -2.30 -5.37 1.90
N LEU A 55 -1.45 -5.28 0.90
CA LEU A 55 -1.35 -4.13 0.01
C LEU A 55 -2.01 -4.46 -1.33
N THR A 56 -2.91 -3.62 -1.79
CA THR A 56 -3.58 -3.77 -3.08
C THR A 56 -3.13 -2.65 -4.02
N GLN A 57 -2.74 -3.01 -5.26
CA GLN A 57 -2.17 -2.06 -6.20
C GLN A 57 -2.47 -2.45 -7.65
N GLY A 58 -2.82 -1.46 -8.47
CA GLY A 58 -2.88 -1.61 -9.93
C GLY A 58 -1.53 -1.31 -10.58
N ASP A 59 -1.14 -2.08 -11.61
CA ASP A 59 0.14 -1.89 -12.30
C ASP A 59 0.18 -0.64 -13.17
N LEU A 60 -0.99 -0.22 -13.66
CA LEU A 60 -1.14 0.96 -14.51
C LEU A 60 -1.52 2.22 -13.71
N ASP A 61 -1.27 2.24 -12.40
CA ASP A 61 -1.51 3.40 -11.57
C ASP A 61 -0.40 4.45 -11.79
N THR A 62 -0.70 5.43 -12.65
CA THR A 62 0.20 6.56 -12.94
C THR A 62 0.10 7.67 -11.90
N ARG A 63 -0.96 7.68 -11.09
CA ARG A 63 -1.16 8.70 -10.05
C ARG A 63 -0.39 8.38 -8.79
N VAL A 64 -0.46 7.13 -8.34
CA VAL A 64 0.35 6.62 -7.21
C VAL A 64 1.11 5.39 -7.70
N PRO A 65 2.37 5.54 -8.11
CA PRO A 65 3.11 4.50 -8.78
C PRO A 65 3.17 3.19 -7.99
N PRO A 66 3.11 2.04 -8.64
CA PRO A 66 3.19 0.72 -7.99
C PRO A 66 4.44 0.52 -7.14
N LEU A 67 5.50 1.26 -7.43
CA LEU A 67 6.73 1.30 -6.65
C LEU A 67 6.47 1.59 -5.16
N GLN A 68 5.49 2.42 -4.83
CA GLN A 68 5.13 2.76 -3.46
C GLN A 68 4.75 1.52 -2.65
N ALA A 69 3.80 0.74 -3.15
CA ALA A 69 3.36 -0.49 -2.49
C ALA A 69 4.44 -1.58 -2.52
N ARG A 70 5.17 -1.74 -3.64
CA ARG A 70 6.25 -2.72 -3.77
C ARG A 70 7.36 -2.51 -2.73
N LYS A 71 7.80 -1.28 -2.55
CA LYS A 71 8.84 -0.94 -1.56
C LYS A 71 8.40 -1.25 -0.14
N VAL A 72 7.18 -0.85 0.23
CA VAL A 72 6.66 -1.08 1.58
C VAL A 72 6.43 -2.57 1.83
N ALA A 73 5.87 -3.30 0.86
CA ALA A 73 5.71 -4.76 1.00
C ALA A 73 7.05 -5.44 1.27
N ALA A 74 8.06 -5.19 0.44
CA ALA A 74 9.40 -5.77 0.59
C ALA A 74 10.05 -5.36 1.92
N ARG A 75 9.91 -4.10 2.33
CA ARG A 75 10.47 -3.58 3.57
C ARG A 75 9.80 -4.22 4.80
N LEU A 76 8.47 -4.34 4.81
CA LEU A 76 7.73 -4.99 5.89
C LEU A 76 8.06 -6.48 5.97
N GLN A 77 8.13 -7.19 4.84
CA GLN A 77 8.51 -8.60 4.80
C GLN A 77 9.91 -8.85 5.40
N ALA A 78 10.85 -7.95 5.14
CA ALA A 78 12.20 -8.04 5.68
C ALA A 78 12.29 -7.64 7.17
N ALA A 79 11.42 -6.73 7.63
CA ALA A 79 11.51 -6.11 8.94
C ALA A 79 10.71 -6.81 10.03
N THR A 80 9.55 -7.42 9.66
CA THR A 80 8.62 -7.95 10.65
C THR A 80 9.18 -9.16 11.40
N SER A 81 8.91 -9.23 12.70
CA SER A 81 9.20 -10.39 13.55
C SER A 81 7.94 -11.18 13.93
N SER A 82 6.76 -10.78 13.44
CA SER A 82 5.48 -11.40 13.87
C SER A 82 5.20 -12.77 13.27
N GLY A 83 5.83 -13.12 12.14
CA GLY A 83 5.46 -14.31 11.36
C GLY A 83 4.10 -14.21 10.66
N LEU A 84 3.39 -13.09 10.81
CA LEU A 84 2.12 -12.85 10.14
C LEU A 84 2.33 -12.46 8.66
N PRO A 85 1.33 -12.73 7.79
CA PRO A 85 1.49 -12.50 6.36
C PRO A 85 1.59 -11.02 6.01
N VAL A 86 2.61 -10.68 5.21
CA VAL A 86 2.70 -9.42 4.48
C VAL A 86 2.60 -9.75 3.00
N ILE A 87 1.46 -9.48 2.41
CA ILE A 87 1.15 -9.85 1.04
C ILE A 87 0.83 -8.63 0.18
N MET A 88 1.14 -8.74 -1.09
CA MET A 88 0.78 -7.74 -2.08
C MET A 88 -0.13 -8.36 -3.13
N ARG A 89 -1.34 -7.86 -3.23
CA ARG A 89 -2.25 -8.21 -4.32
C ARG A 89 -2.09 -7.21 -5.46
N TYR A 90 -1.69 -7.72 -6.58
CA TYR A 90 -1.34 -6.93 -7.74
C TYR A 90 -2.31 -7.18 -8.89
N HIS A 91 -2.78 -6.12 -9.53
CA HIS A 91 -3.63 -6.24 -10.70
C HIS A 91 -2.94 -5.65 -11.93
N PRO A 92 -2.55 -6.48 -12.92
CA PRO A 92 -1.71 -6.05 -14.04
C PRO A 92 -2.36 -5.03 -14.98
N TYR A 93 -3.69 -4.95 -14.99
CA TYR A 93 -4.44 -4.09 -15.92
C TYR A 93 -5.24 -2.99 -15.22
N ALA A 94 -5.13 -2.83 -13.91
CA ALA A 94 -5.83 -1.81 -13.16
C ALA A 94 -5.00 -0.53 -13.02
N GLY A 95 -5.70 0.61 -13.14
CA GLY A 95 -5.14 1.93 -12.84
C GLY A 95 -5.36 2.34 -11.38
N HIS A 96 -5.46 3.65 -11.17
CA HIS A 96 -5.73 4.23 -9.85
C HIS A 96 -7.07 3.73 -9.29
N ALA A 97 -7.09 3.41 -7.99
CA ALA A 97 -8.22 2.78 -7.30
C ALA A 97 -8.51 1.32 -7.72
N ALA A 98 -7.50 0.63 -8.18
CA ALA A 98 -7.35 -0.80 -8.46
C ALA A 98 -8.59 -1.52 -9.04
N SER A 99 -9.72 -1.55 -8.34
CA SER A 99 -10.92 -2.29 -8.80
C SER A 99 -11.90 -1.48 -9.67
N ARG A 100 -11.76 -0.15 -9.73
CA ARG A 100 -12.65 0.68 -10.55
C ARG A 100 -12.29 0.53 -12.03
N GLY A 101 -13.29 0.30 -12.86
CA GLY A 101 -13.11 0.11 -14.31
C GLY A 101 -12.84 -1.34 -14.72
N LEU A 102 -12.70 -2.27 -13.78
CA LEU A 102 -12.58 -3.70 -14.08
C LEU A 102 -13.95 -4.32 -14.41
N PRO A 103 -13.99 -5.43 -15.18
CA PRO A 103 -15.16 -6.26 -15.32
C PRO A 103 -15.74 -6.69 -13.97
N MET A 104 -17.06 -6.91 -13.90
CA MET A 104 -17.73 -7.23 -12.64
C MET A 104 -17.16 -8.48 -11.95
N SER A 105 -16.83 -9.52 -12.73
CA SER A 105 -16.19 -10.75 -12.21
C SER A 105 -14.87 -10.46 -11.49
N GLU A 106 -14.00 -9.66 -12.10
CA GLU A 106 -12.71 -9.30 -11.51
C GLU A 106 -12.86 -8.41 -10.27
N ARG A 107 -13.89 -7.54 -10.27
CA ARG A 107 -14.22 -6.74 -9.08
C ARG A 107 -14.68 -7.61 -7.91
N ILE A 108 -15.53 -8.62 -8.19
CA ILE A 108 -15.98 -9.57 -7.18
C ILE A 108 -14.80 -10.35 -6.61
N GLU A 109 -13.91 -10.87 -7.45
CA GLU A 109 -12.70 -11.57 -7.00
C GLU A 109 -11.79 -10.66 -6.15
N PHE A 110 -11.69 -9.39 -6.54
CA PHE A 110 -10.89 -8.42 -5.81
C PHE A 110 -11.43 -8.20 -4.39
N VAL A 111 -12.72 -7.90 -4.28
CA VAL A 111 -13.39 -7.69 -2.98
C VAL A 111 -13.42 -8.97 -2.14
N ALA A 112 -13.65 -10.14 -2.77
CA ALA A 112 -13.63 -11.42 -2.10
C ALA A 112 -12.27 -11.73 -1.46
N ALA A 113 -11.18 -11.44 -2.15
CA ALA A 113 -9.84 -11.66 -1.61
C ALA A 113 -9.51 -10.70 -0.43
N GLU A 114 -9.94 -9.43 -0.51
CA GLU A 114 -9.79 -8.49 0.61
C GLU A 114 -10.60 -8.96 1.83
N ALA A 115 -11.85 -9.34 1.61
CA ALA A 115 -12.71 -9.85 2.66
C ALA A 115 -12.16 -11.15 3.28
N THR A 116 -11.65 -12.08 2.45
CA THR A 116 -11.04 -13.32 2.92
C THR A 116 -9.81 -13.04 3.79
N PHE A 117 -8.94 -12.14 3.35
CA PHE A 117 -7.78 -11.74 4.16
C PHE A 117 -8.22 -11.19 5.52
N LEU A 118 -9.15 -10.24 5.53
CA LEU A 118 -9.63 -9.63 6.77
C LEU A 118 -10.27 -10.67 7.71
N LEU A 119 -11.19 -11.50 7.20
CA LEU A 119 -11.85 -12.54 7.98
C LEU A 119 -10.83 -13.53 8.57
N THR A 120 -9.88 -13.98 7.74
CA THR A 120 -8.84 -14.93 8.19
C THR A 120 -7.96 -14.32 9.28
N GLN A 121 -7.53 -13.07 9.11
CA GLN A 121 -6.59 -12.44 10.06
C GLN A 121 -7.26 -11.96 11.35
N THR A 122 -8.58 -11.76 11.35
CA THR A 122 -9.36 -11.38 12.54
C THR A 122 -9.99 -12.58 13.25
N GLY A 123 -9.87 -13.79 12.72
CA GLY A 123 -10.50 -14.99 13.27
C GLY A 123 -12.01 -15.01 13.12
N LEU A 124 -12.58 -14.16 12.24
CA LEU A 124 -14.00 -14.16 11.95
C LEU A 124 -14.30 -15.23 10.89
N THR A 125 -15.26 -16.09 11.20
CA THR A 125 -15.82 -17.05 10.22
C THR A 125 -16.95 -16.42 9.45
N ALA A 126 -17.10 -16.79 8.16
CA ALA A 126 -18.28 -16.36 7.40
C ALA A 126 -19.57 -16.89 8.06
N PRO A 127 -20.65 -16.10 8.08
CA PRO A 127 -21.93 -16.60 8.60
C PRO A 127 -22.35 -17.89 7.87
N GLY A 128 -22.58 -18.98 8.61
CA GLY A 128 -22.97 -20.28 8.06
C GLY A 128 -21.81 -21.27 7.82
N ALA A 129 -20.57 -20.97 8.23
CA ALA A 129 -19.44 -21.89 8.14
C ALA A 129 -19.27 -22.79 9.39
N GLU A 130 -20.29 -22.92 10.21
CA GLU A 130 -20.33 -23.90 11.28
C GLU A 130 -20.67 -25.28 10.67
N SER A 131 -19.66 -26.16 10.58
CA SER A 131 -19.80 -27.58 10.22
C SER A 131 -19.95 -28.43 11.45
#